data_9b3b98bea8df6481d3ba5ee4903504ee
#
_entry.id   9b3b98bea8df6481d3ba5ee4903504ee
#
_cell.length_a   1.000
_cell.length_b   1.000
_cell.length_c   1.000
_cell.angle_alpha   90.00
_cell.angle_beta   90.00
_cell.angle_gamma   90.00
#
_symmetry.space_group_name_H-M   'P 1'
#
loop_
_entity.id
_entity.type
_entity.pdbx_description
1 polymer ?
#
loop_
_entity_poly.entity_id
_entity_poly.type
_entity_poly.pdbx_seq_one_letter_code
_entity_poly.pdbx_strand_id
1 'polypeptide(L)'
;AFSCMGYEIAAGLGVARADSSRTPVVMMGDGSYLMMHTELVTAVAERLKFIVVLVQNHGYASIGHLSEDIGSQRFGTKYRFRDAKSNNHESGDVLPVDLATNAESLGMNVIRIAESPSAIADLSAAMKVAKAHPTATLIHINSDPLLYAPGGEAWWEVPIPEVATLESTKKAYENYKEARKVQKKYLGKGASERK
;
A
#
# COMPACT_ATOMS: atom_id res chain seq x y z
N ALA A 1 6.45 -6.90 -12.85
CA ALA A 1 7.74 -6.31 -13.12
C ALA A 1 7.90 -4.94 -12.46
N PHE A 2 6.97 -4.02 -12.64
CA PHE A 2 7.00 -2.69 -12.01
C PHE A 2 5.88 -2.58 -10.99
N SER A 3 6.20 -2.28 -9.74
CA SER A 3 5.21 -2.05 -8.67
C SER A 3 4.63 -0.64 -8.81
N CYS A 4 3.67 -0.47 -9.72
CA CYS A 4 3.01 0.82 -9.93
C CYS A 4 1.80 0.92 -9.01
N MET A 5 1.85 1.82 -8.03
CA MET A 5 0.69 2.11 -7.18
C MET A 5 -0.42 2.79 -7.99
N GLY A 6 -1.67 2.50 -7.64
CA GLY A 6 -2.85 3.14 -8.22
C GLY A 6 -3.45 2.42 -9.43
N TYR A 7 -2.79 1.43 -10.02
CA TYR A 7 -3.31 0.72 -11.18
C TYR A 7 -4.29 -0.41 -10.81
N GLU A 8 -4.40 -0.77 -9.55
CA GLU A 8 -5.05 -1.98 -9.06
C GLU A 8 -6.54 -2.03 -9.43
N ILE A 9 -7.27 -0.91 -9.27
CA ILE A 9 -8.70 -0.81 -9.62
C ILE A 9 -8.87 -0.95 -11.14
N ALA A 10 -8.08 -0.21 -11.92
CA ALA A 10 -8.12 -0.27 -13.38
C ALA A 10 -7.79 -1.69 -13.89
N ALA A 11 -6.82 -2.38 -13.26
CA ALA A 11 -6.50 -3.76 -13.57
C ALA A 11 -7.66 -4.71 -13.25
N GLY A 12 -8.29 -4.56 -12.08
CA GLY A 12 -9.46 -5.35 -11.68
C GLY A 12 -10.63 -5.19 -12.66
N LEU A 13 -10.89 -3.95 -13.07
CA LEU A 13 -11.87 -3.62 -14.11
C LEU A 13 -11.51 -4.29 -15.43
N GLY A 14 -10.26 -4.20 -15.87
CA GLY A 14 -9.79 -4.82 -17.10
C GLY A 14 -9.97 -6.34 -17.10
N VAL A 15 -9.65 -7.01 -15.99
CA VAL A 15 -9.85 -8.46 -15.82
C VAL A 15 -11.34 -8.82 -15.84
N ALA A 16 -12.20 -8.06 -15.15
CA ALA A 16 -13.63 -8.28 -15.15
C ALA A 16 -14.26 -8.14 -16.54
N ARG A 17 -13.75 -7.22 -17.37
CA ARG A 17 -14.18 -7.06 -18.75
C ARG A 17 -13.68 -8.18 -19.67
N ALA A 18 -12.46 -8.65 -19.44
CA ALA A 18 -11.85 -9.70 -20.25
C ALA A 18 -12.50 -11.07 -20.03
N ASP A 19 -12.95 -11.34 -18.81
CA ASP A 19 -13.59 -12.63 -18.46
C ASP A 19 -14.67 -12.43 -17.37
N SER A 20 -15.90 -12.26 -17.80
CA SER A 20 -17.06 -12.07 -16.92
C SER A 20 -17.44 -13.31 -16.09
N SER A 21 -16.87 -14.48 -16.37
CA SER A 21 -17.08 -15.70 -15.58
C SER A 21 -16.31 -15.69 -14.27
N ARG A 22 -15.33 -14.81 -14.12
CA ARG A 22 -14.49 -14.66 -12.93
C ARG A 22 -14.86 -13.39 -12.16
N THR A 23 -14.70 -13.47 -10.85
CA THR A 23 -14.80 -12.28 -9.97
C THR A 23 -13.41 -11.92 -9.51
N PRO A 24 -12.77 -10.90 -10.09
CA PRO A 24 -11.47 -10.42 -9.62
C PRO A 24 -11.55 -9.90 -8.18
N VAL A 25 -10.50 -10.13 -7.40
CA VAL A 25 -10.31 -9.53 -6.08
C VAL A 25 -9.09 -8.63 -6.13
N VAL A 26 -9.31 -7.35 -5.91
CA VAL A 26 -8.28 -6.32 -5.85
C VAL A 26 -7.97 -6.05 -4.39
N MET A 27 -6.70 -6.16 -3.99
CA MET A 27 -6.24 -5.72 -2.66
C MET A 27 -5.39 -4.47 -2.83
N MET A 28 -5.67 -3.45 -2.04
CA MET A 28 -4.94 -2.20 -2.11
C MET A 28 -4.96 -1.42 -0.79
N GLY A 29 -3.94 -0.59 -0.59
CA GLY A 29 -3.90 0.40 0.48
C GLY A 29 -4.60 1.69 0.07
N ASP A 30 -4.84 2.53 1.07
CA ASP A 30 -5.44 3.86 0.91
C ASP A 30 -4.61 4.79 0.01
N GLY A 31 -3.28 4.70 0.04
CA GLY A 31 -2.41 5.45 -0.86
C GLY A 31 -2.66 5.13 -2.34
N SER A 32 -2.72 3.86 -2.69
CA SER A 32 -3.04 3.41 -4.07
C SER A 32 -4.46 3.83 -4.47
N TYR A 33 -5.43 3.71 -3.55
CA TYR A 33 -6.80 4.13 -3.79
C TYR A 33 -6.87 5.62 -4.15
N LEU A 34 -6.27 6.50 -3.36
CA LEU A 34 -6.27 7.94 -3.60
C LEU A 34 -5.57 8.36 -4.90
N MET A 35 -4.64 7.55 -5.39
CA MET A 35 -3.97 7.84 -6.65
C MET A 35 -4.88 7.65 -7.87
N MET A 36 -5.74 6.61 -7.88
CA MET A 36 -6.47 6.26 -9.09
C MET A 36 -7.76 5.46 -8.80
N HIS A 37 -8.69 6.05 -8.08
CA HIS A 37 -9.98 5.42 -7.75
C HIS A 37 -11.11 5.75 -8.76
N THR A 38 -10.87 6.61 -9.72
CA THR A 38 -11.89 7.12 -10.65
C THR A 38 -12.53 6.02 -11.51
N GLU A 39 -11.80 4.93 -11.78
CA GLU A 39 -12.33 3.79 -12.54
C GLU A 39 -13.45 3.02 -11.81
N LEU A 40 -13.70 3.31 -10.53
CA LEU A 40 -14.91 2.82 -9.84
C LEU A 40 -16.18 3.32 -10.52
N VAL A 41 -16.19 4.54 -11.04
CA VAL A 41 -17.31 5.10 -11.80
C VAL A 41 -17.57 4.30 -13.08
N THR A 42 -16.51 3.96 -13.79
CA THR A 42 -16.58 3.11 -15.00
C THR A 42 -17.15 1.72 -14.66
N ALA A 43 -16.66 1.13 -13.57
CA ALA A 43 -17.13 -0.18 -13.11
C ALA A 43 -18.63 -0.20 -12.78
N VAL A 44 -19.11 0.85 -12.12
CA VAL A 44 -20.53 1.03 -11.79
C VAL A 44 -21.34 1.24 -13.06
N ALA A 45 -20.89 2.11 -13.96
CA ALA A 45 -21.57 2.40 -15.22
C ALA A 45 -21.73 1.15 -16.10
N GLU A 46 -20.72 0.30 -16.15
CA GLU A 46 -20.72 -0.95 -16.92
C GLU A 46 -21.30 -2.16 -16.15
N ARG A 47 -21.73 -1.96 -14.91
CA ARG A 47 -22.26 -3.03 -14.03
C ARG A 47 -21.31 -4.22 -13.89
N LEU A 48 -20.00 -3.95 -13.87
CA LEU A 48 -19.00 -5.00 -13.73
C LEU A 48 -18.97 -5.53 -12.31
N LYS A 49 -18.67 -6.83 -12.18
CA LYS A 49 -18.52 -7.49 -10.90
C LYS A 49 -17.05 -7.71 -10.57
N PHE A 50 -16.57 -7.07 -9.53
CA PHE A 50 -15.28 -7.37 -8.89
C PHE A 50 -15.31 -6.90 -7.43
N ILE A 51 -14.35 -7.33 -6.65
CA ILE A 51 -14.26 -7.01 -5.22
C ILE A 51 -13.00 -6.21 -4.97
N VAL A 52 -13.13 -5.06 -4.28
CA VAL A 52 -11.99 -4.29 -3.78
C VAL A 52 -11.89 -4.51 -2.28
N VAL A 53 -10.75 -4.97 -1.79
CA VAL A 53 -10.40 -5.00 -0.37
C VAL A 53 -9.49 -3.81 -0.12
N LEU A 54 -10.04 -2.77 0.48
CA LEU A 54 -9.34 -1.53 0.81
C LEU A 54 -8.85 -1.57 2.24
N VAL A 55 -7.54 -1.64 2.41
CA VAL A 55 -6.88 -1.62 3.73
C VAL A 55 -6.42 -0.20 4.01
N GLN A 56 -7.10 0.48 4.92
CA GLN A 56 -6.79 1.86 5.29
C GLN A 56 -5.87 1.89 6.50
N ASN A 57 -4.70 2.49 6.35
CA ASN A 57 -3.72 2.69 7.41
C ASN A 57 -3.35 4.18 7.63
N HIS A 58 -4.13 5.08 7.02
CA HIS A 58 -3.98 6.54 7.05
C HIS A 58 -2.61 7.03 6.56
N GLY A 59 -2.16 6.48 5.42
CA GLY A 59 -0.93 6.92 4.78
C GLY A 59 -0.32 5.93 3.80
N TYR A 60 0.96 6.09 3.58
CA TYR A 60 1.80 5.21 2.78
C TYR A 60 2.67 4.37 3.72
N ALA A 61 2.04 3.51 4.55
CA ALA A 61 2.71 2.79 5.63
C ALA A 61 3.87 1.92 5.13
N SER A 62 3.71 1.25 3.98
CA SER A 62 4.77 0.44 3.37
C SER A 62 5.99 1.29 3.00
N ILE A 63 5.77 2.46 2.39
CA ILE A 63 6.86 3.38 2.02
C ILE A 63 7.54 3.94 3.28
N GLY A 64 6.75 4.27 4.30
CA GLY A 64 7.27 4.72 5.58
C GLY A 64 8.16 3.66 6.23
N HIS A 65 7.75 2.39 6.20
CA HIS A 65 8.55 1.27 6.71
C HIS A 65 9.86 1.10 5.94
N LEU A 66 9.82 1.10 4.61
CA LEU A 66 11.02 1.04 3.79
C LEU A 66 12.00 2.18 4.09
N SER A 67 11.48 3.38 4.38
CA SER A 67 12.32 4.51 4.78
C SER A 67 12.99 4.28 6.13
N GLU A 68 12.29 3.69 7.10
CA GLU A 68 12.86 3.33 8.40
C GLU A 68 13.94 2.25 8.29
N ASP A 69 13.74 1.25 7.45
CA ASP A 69 14.70 0.15 7.22
C ASP A 69 16.06 0.66 6.70
N ILE A 70 16.06 1.75 5.96
CA ILE A 70 17.30 2.41 5.50
C ILE A 70 17.79 3.51 6.46
N GLY A 71 17.28 3.53 7.69
CA GLY A 71 17.70 4.47 8.74
C GLY A 71 17.14 5.88 8.62
N SER A 72 16.16 6.11 7.75
CA SER A 72 15.48 7.39 7.59
C SER A 72 14.23 7.47 8.48
N GLN A 73 13.42 8.48 8.28
CA GLN A 73 12.15 8.70 8.98
C GLN A 73 10.98 8.44 8.02
N ARG A 74 9.78 8.31 8.59
CA ARG A 74 8.53 8.18 7.80
C ARG A 74 8.04 9.51 7.22
N PHE A 75 8.94 10.44 6.94
CA PHE A 75 8.59 11.78 6.48
C PHE A 75 7.66 11.74 5.24
N GLY A 76 6.55 12.49 5.33
CA GLY A 76 5.59 12.63 4.24
C GLY A 76 4.75 11.39 3.93
N THR A 77 4.77 10.34 4.78
CA THR A 77 4.05 9.08 4.53
C THR A 77 2.78 8.90 5.38
N LYS A 78 2.36 9.94 6.11
CA LYS A 78 1.19 9.92 7.00
C LYS A 78 0.15 10.94 6.55
N TYR A 79 -1.14 10.57 6.63
CA TYR A 79 -2.22 11.52 6.40
C TYR A 79 -2.56 12.25 7.70
N ARG A 80 -1.87 13.36 7.93
CA ARG A 80 -2.02 14.18 9.13
C ARG A 80 -2.19 15.64 8.77
N PHE A 81 -2.91 16.36 9.63
CA PHE A 81 -2.92 17.81 9.57
C PHE A 81 -1.51 18.34 9.82
N ARG A 82 -1.23 19.49 9.22
CA ARG A 82 0.00 20.20 9.52
C ARG A 82 -0.05 20.72 10.95
N ASP A 83 0.92 20.34 11.76
CA ASP A 83 1.05 20.86 13.11
C ASP A 83 1.55 22.30 13.07
N ALA A 84 0.83 23.21 13.74
CA ALA A 84 1.12 24.64 13.71
C ALA A 84 2.42 25.02 14.45
N LYS A 85 2.84 24.21 15.43
CA LYS A 85 4.04 24.49 16.24
C LYS A 85 5.31 23.99 15.58
N SER A 86 5.29 22.75 15.12
CA SER A 86 6.45 22.12 14.47
C SER A 86 6.53 22.41 12.98
N ASN A 87 5.44 22.95 12.40
CA ASN A 87 5.31 23.27 10.98
C ASN A 87 5.56 22.05 10.05
N ASN A 88 5.24 20.86 10.52
CA ASN A 88 5.36 19.60 9.77
C ASN A 88 4.08 18.77 9.86
N HIS A 89 4.04 17.61 9.17
CA HIS A 89 2.90 16.68 9.13
C HIS A 89 3.13 15.40 9.95
N GLU A 90 4.18 15.36 10.79
CA GLU A 90 4.50 14.14 11.54
C GLU A 90 3.72 14.01 12.85
N SER A 91 3.45 15.14 13.51
CA SER A 91 2.86 15.21 14.84
C SER A 91 1.42 15.71 14.89
N GLY A 92 0.86 16.16 13.76
CA GLY A 92 -0.51 16.63 13.69
C GLY A 92 -1.54 15.49 13.84
N ASP A 93 -2.80 15.85 14.06
CA ASP A 93 -3.91 14.90 14.13
C ASP A 93 -4.11 14.17 12.80
N VAL A 94 -4.67 12.96 12.85
CA VAL A 94 -5.00 12.17 11.65
C VAL A 94 -6.07 12.89 10.83
N LEU A 95 -5.90 12.95 9.52
CA LEU A 95 -6.92 13.50 8.62
C LEU A 95 -8.20 12.66 8.65
N PRO A 96 -9.39 13.28 8.66
CA PRO A 96 -10.67 12.59 8.67
C PRO A 96 -11.02 12.05 7.26
N VAL A 97 -10.14 11.21 6.71
CA VAL A 97 -10.33 10.63 5.37
C VAL A 97 -11.21 9.40 5.48
N ASP A 98 -12.42 9.49 4.93
CA ASP A 98 -13.36 8.36 4.85
C ASP A 98 -13.47 7.87 3.40
N LEU A 99 -12.64 6.88 3.08
CA LEU A 99 -12.59 6.30 1.74
C LEU A 99 -13.76 5.38 1.45
N ALA A 100 -14.39 4.83 2.48
CA ALA A 100 -15.58 4.03 2.32
C ALA A 100 -16.77 4.89 1.86
N THR A 101 -17.00 6.04 2.48
CA THR A 101 -18.01 7.02 2.04
C THR A 101 -17.66 7.59 0.65
N ASN A 102 -16.38 7.79 0.34
CA ASN A 102 -15.97 8.19 -1.01
C ASN A 102 -16.39 7.14 -2.05
N ALA A 103 -16.12 5.85 -1.80
CA ALA A 103 -16.53 4.78 -2.71
C ALA A 103 -18.05 4.68 -2.86
N GLU A 104 -18.82 4.85 -1.77
CA GLU A 104 -20.28 4.91 -1.82
C GLU A 104 -20.78 6.06 -2.70
N SER A 105 -20.17 7.23 -2.58
CA SER A 105 -20.53 8.40 -3.39
C SER A 105 -20.30 8.18 -4.89
N LEU A 106 -19.42 7.24 -5.26
CA LEU A 106 -19.18 6.82 -6.64
C LEU A 106 -20.11 5.68 -7.10
N GLY A 107 -21.03 5.23 -6.25
CA GLY A 107 -22.03 4.21 -6.56
C GLY A 107 -21.62 2.77 -6.22
N MET A 108 -20.52 2.56 -5.49
CA MET A 108 -20.12 1.23 -5.06
C MET A 108 -21.02 0.69 -3.94
N ASN A 109 -21.25 -0.64 -3.95
CA ASN A 109 -21.69 -1.32 -2.73
C ASN A 109 -20.51 -1.40 -1.77
N VAL A 110 -20.68 -0.96 -0.51
CA VAL A 110 -19.58 -0.90 0.47
C VAL A 110 -19.92 -1.68 1.74
N ILE A 111 -18.98 -2.48 2.19
CA ILE A 111 -19.03 -3.21 3.46
C ILE A 111 -17.90 -2.67 4.35
N ARG A 112 -18.24 -2.10 5.51
CA ARG A 112 -17.28 -1.61 6.49
C ARG A 112 -17.03 -2.68 7.55
N ILE A 113 -15.77 -2.99 7.77
CA ILE A 113 -15.34 -3.86 8.88
C ILE A 113 -14.96 -2.97 10.05
N ALA A 114 -15.64 -3.15 11.18
CA ALA A 114 -15.34 -2.43 12.40
C ALA A 114 -14.03 -2.92 13.02
N GLU A 115 -13.32 -2.02 13.68
CA GLU A 115 -12.14 -2.37 14.47
C GLU A 115 -12.59 -3.20 15.69
N SER A 116 -12.23 -4.47 15.69
CA SER A 116 -12.62 -5.41 16.74
C SER A 116 -11.72 -6.65 16.73
N PRO A 117 -11.69 -7.44 17.80
CA PRO A 117 -11.01 -8.73 17.81
C PRO A 117 -11.54 -9.73 16.77
N SER A 118 -12.78 -9.53 16.29
CA SER A 118 -13.40 -10.38 15.26
C SER A 118 -13.14 -9.91 13.82
N ALA A 119 -12.40 -8.81 13.60
CA ALA A 119 -12.23 -8.18 12.28
C ALA A 119 -11.82 -9.16 11.16
N ILE A 120 -10.99 -10.17 11.47
CA ILE A 120 -10.59 -11.21 10.49
C ILE A 120 -11.77 -12.13 10.14
N ALA A 121 -12.58 -12.52 11.13
CA ALA A 121 -13.78 -13.33 10.89
C ALA A 121 -14.83 -12.51 10.10
N ASP A 122 -14.99 -11.23 10.44
CA ASP A 122 -15.88 -10.29 9.77
C ASP A 122 -15.46 -10.05 8.32
N LEU A 123 -14.15 -9.94 8.04
CA LEU A 123 -13.61 -9.88 6.69
C LEU A 123 -13.97 -11.15 5.89
N SER A 124 -13.83 -12.32 6.51
CA SER A 124 -14.21 -13.59 5.86
C SER A 124 -15.70 -13.65 5.54
N ALA A 125 -16.56 -13.16 6.43
CA ALA A 125 -18.00 -13.05 6.20
C ALA A 125 -18.32 -12.03 5.09
N ALA A 126 -17.69 -10.84 5.12
CA ALA A 126 -17.84 -9.80 4.12
C ALA A 126 -17.45 -10.29 2.71
N MET A 127 -16.39 -11.09 2.60
CA MET A 127 -15.97 -11.69 1.33
C MET A 127 -17.05 -12.64 0.76
N LYS A 128 -17.77 -13.40 1.60
CA LYS A 128 -18.89 -14.24 1.15
C LYS A 128 -20.05 -13.38 0.63
N VAL A 129 -20.39 -12.31 1.36
CA VAL A 129 -21.43 -11.37 0.95
C VAL A 129 -21.06 -10.69 -0.38
N ALA A 130 -19.82 -10.19 -0.50
CA ALA A 130 -19.34 -9.54 -1.71
C ALA A 130 -19.32 -10.49 -2.92
N LYS A 131 -18.95 -11.76 -2.74
CA LYS A 131 -19.02 -12.76 -3.80
C LYS A 131 -20.45 -13.03 -4.26
N ALA A 132 -21.43 -13.00 -3.38
CA ALA A 132 -22.84 -13.20 -3.71
C ALA A 132 -23.49 -11.94 -4.31
N HIS A 133 -22.96 -10.74 -4.05
CA HIS A 133 -23.50 -9.49 -4.55
C HIS A 133 -23.37 -9.39 -6.09
N PRO A 134 -24.39 -8.90 -6.81
CA PRO A 134 -24.39 -8.90 -8.28
C PRO A 134 -23.44 -7.88 -8.92
N THR A 135 -23.04 -6.83 -8.19
CA THR A 135 -22.21 -5.73 -8.70
C THR A 135 -20.88 -5.61 -7.95
N ALA A 136 -20.05 -4.66 -8.39
CA ALA A 136 -18.80 -4.35 -7.71
C ALA A 136 -19.01 -3.97 -6.25
N THR A 137 -18.17 -4.53 -5.37
CA THR A 137 -18.25 -4.31 -3.93
C THR A 137 -16.89 -3.93 -3.38
N LEU A 138 -16.87 -2.89 -2.54
CA LEU A 138 -15.69 -2.51 -1.78
C LEU A 138 -15.85 -2.96 -0.33
N ILE A 139 -14.86 -3.68 0.19
CA ILE A 139 -14.74 -4.04 1.60
C ILE A 139 -13.68 -3.13 2.19
N HIS A 140 -14.05 -2.31 3.16
CA HIS A 140 -13.15 -1.41 3.85
C HIS A 140 -12.78 -1.97 5.22
N ILE A 141 -11.49 -1.97 5.52
CA ILE A 141 -10.94 -2.37 6.80
C ILE A 141 -9.79 -1.44 7.21
N ASN A 142 -9.79 -1.01 8.47
CA ASN A 142 -8.65 -0.30 9.04
C ASN A 142 -7.57 -1.28 9.49
N SER A 143 -6.32 -0.85 9.39
CA SER A 143 -5.16 -1.59 9.89
C SER A 143 -4.22 -0.68 10.65
N ASP A 144 -3.50 -1.25 11.61
CA ASP A 144 -2.43 -0.54 12.30
C ASP A 144 -1.26 -0.28 11.33
N PRO A 145 -0.87 1.01 11.12
CA PRO A 145 0.23 1.38 10.25
C PRO A 145 1.61 0.90 10.73
N LEU A 146 1.71 0.41 11.96
CA LEU A 146 2.96 -0.07 12.56
C LEU A 146 3.05 -1.60 12.61
N LEU A 147 1.97 -2.30 12.25
CA LEU A 147 1.95 -3.77 12.23
C LEU A 147 2.34 -4.28 10.84
N TYR A 148 3.45 -4.99 10.76
CA TYR A 148 3.98 -5.57 9.53
C TYR A 148 4.06 -7.09 9.60
N ALA A 149 4.08 -7.71 8.42
CA ALA A 149 4.48 -9.10 8.30
C ALA A 149 5.94 -9.28 8.77
N PRO A 150 6.30 -10.44 9.31
CA PRO A 150 7.70 -10.74 9.62
C PRO A 150 8.60 -10.52 8.39
N GLY A 151 9.81 -9.99 8.62
CA GLY A 151 10.79 -9.80 7.56
C GLY A 151 11.16 -11.14 6.90
N GLY A 152 11.49 -11.09 5.62
CA GLY A 152 11.89 -12.28 4.84
C GLY A 152 13.32 -12.74 5.12
N GLU A 153 14.04 -12.13 6.06
CA GLU A 153 15.44 -12.42 6.44
C GLU A 153 16.41 -12.40 5.25
N ALA A 154 16.00 -11.79 4.13
CA ALA A 154 16.81 -11.66 2.94
C ALA A 154 17.32 -10.24 2.79
N TRP A 155 18.63 -10.11 2.54
CA TRP A 155 19.19 -8.83 2.17
C TRP A 155 19.02 -8.60 0.66
N TRP A 156 18.61 -7.40 0.31
CA TRP A 156 18.55 -6.94 -1.07
C TRP A 156 19.21 -5.58 -1.21
N GLU A 157 19.79 -5.28 -2.34
CA GLU A 157 20.52 -4.05 -2.55
C GLU A 157 19.58 -2.86 -2.70
N VAL A 158 19.46 -2.06 -1.63
CA VAL A 158 18.77 -0.77 -1.63
C VAL A 158 19.80 0.30 -1.32
N PRO A 159 20.10 1.24 -2.25
CA PRO A 159 21.07 2.29 -2.01
C PRO A 159 20.69 3.17 -0.83
N ILE A 160 21.64 3.39 0.08
CA ILE A 160 21.49 4.29 1.22
C ILE A 160 22.18 5.62 0.86
N PRO A 161 21.63 6.79 1.22
CA PRO A 161 22.27 8.07 0.98
C PRO A 161 23.67 8.16 1.61
N GLU A 162 24.67 8.55 0.82
CA GLU A 162 26.04 8.77 1.30
C GLU A 162 26.15 10.00 2.18
N VAL A 163 25.30 11.02 1.92
CA VAL A 163 25.24 12.27 2.66
C VAL A 163 23.93 12.30 3.44
N ALA A 164 24.02 12.20 4.76
CA ALA A 164 22.88 12.24 5.66
C ALA A 164 23.22 13.00 6.95
N THR A 165 22.22 13.68 7.51
CA THR A 165 22.33 14.35 8.81
C THR A 165 22.00 13.42 9.97
N LEU A 166 21.11 12.44 9.74
CA LEU A 166 20.67 11.48 10.76
C LEU A 166 21.73 10.41 11.02
N GLU A 167 22.05 10.18 12.29
CA GLU A 167 23.02 9.14 12.69
C GLU A 167 22.52 7.72 12.34
N SER A 168 21.21 7.49 12.39
CA SER A 168 20.60 6.21 11.96
C SER A 168 20.86 5.92 10.47
N THR A 169 20.77 6.94 9.62
CA THR A 169 21.04 6.78 8.18
C THR A 169 22.54 6.58 7.91
N LYS A 170 23.42 7.28 8.64
CA LYS A 170 24.87 7.07 8.55
C LYS A 170 25.23 5.63 8.93
N LYS A 171 24.67 5.11 10.05
CA LYS A 171 24.90 3.74 10.48
C LYS A 171 24.35 2.74 9.46
N ALA A 172 23.17 2.99 8.88
CA ALA A 172 22.60 2.14 7.83
C ALA A 172 23.51 2.11 6.60
N TYR A 173 24.13 3.24 6.22
CA TYR A 173 25.09 3.30 5.12
C TYR A 173 26.35 2.45 5.39
N GLU A 174 26.90 2.48 6.60
CA GLU A 174 28.03 1.61 6.97
C GLU A 174 27.63 0.11 6.84
N ASN A 175 26.47 -0.27 7.38
CA ASN A 175 25.96 -1.64 7.25
C ASN A 175 25.77 -2.05 5.78
N TYR A 176 25.25 -1.15 4.95
CA TYR A 176 25.11 -1.36 3.51
C TYR A 176 26.46 -1.64 2.82
N LYS A 177 27.50 -0.87 3.16
CA LYS A 177 28.85 -1.10 2.62
C LYS A 177 29.40 -2.49 2.99
N GLU A 178 29.18 -2.91 4.24
CA GLU A 178 29.60 -4.26 4.68
C GLU A 178 28.81 -5.37 3.96
N ALA A 179 27.49 -5.23 3.85
CA ALA A 179 26.66 -6.20 3.15
C ALA A 179 27.05 -6.35 1.66
N ARG A 180 27.41 -5.25 1.01
CA ARG A 180 27.89 -5.29 -0.39
C ARG A 180 29.18 -6.07 -0.59
N LYS A 181 30.03 -6.18 0.41
CA LYS A 181 31.29 -6.95 0.30
C LYS A 181 31.04 -8.44 0.14
N VAL A 182 29.96 -8.95 0.75
CA VAL A 182 29.60 -10.37 0.72
C VAL A 182 28.55 -10.72 -0.33
N GLN A 183 28.03 -9.72 -1.04
CA GLN A 183 27.03 -9.91 -2.09
C GLN A 183 27.60 -10.78 -3.22
N LYS A 184 26.85 -11.81 -3.63
CA LYS A 184 27.22 -12.65 -4.77
C LYS A 184 27.13 -11.86 -6.08
N LYS A 185 28.22 -11.84 -6.83
CA LYS A 185 28.26 -11.26 -8.18
C LYS A 185 27.89 -12.33 -9.19
N TYR A 186 26.71 -12.22 -9.77
CA TYR A 186 26.24 -13.18 -10.78
C TYR A 186 26.79 -12.91 -12.19
N LEU A 187 27.34 -11.72 -12.42
CA LEU A 187 27.96 -11.36 -13.69
C LEU A 187 29.41 -11.84 -13.69
N GLY A 188 29.84 -12.54 -14.77
CA GLY A 188 31.19 -13.06 -14.92
C GLY A 188 32.26 -11.98 -14.81
N LYS A 189 33.52 -12.40 -14.67
CA LYS A 189 34.69 -11.51 -14.44
C LYS A 189 34.79 -10.30 -15.39
N GLY A 190 34.26 -10.38 -16.60
CA GLY A 190 34.27 -9.28 -17.56
C GLY A 190 33.24 -8.14 -17.27
N ALA A 191 32.31 -8.28 -16.32
CA ALA A 191 31.35 -7.23 -15.98
C ALA A 191 31.89 -6.26 -14.92
N SER A 192 32.94 -6.66 -14.14
CA SER A 192 33.55 -5.81 -13.11
C SER A 192 34.55 -4.79 -13.70
N GLU A 193 34.92 -4.92 -14.96
CA GLU A 193 35.91 -4.06 -15.63
C GLU A 193 35.29 -2.93 -16.48
N ARG A 194 33.97 -2.90 -16.61
CA ARG A 194 33.28 -1.78 -17.26
C ARG A 194 32.95 -0.72 -16.21
N LYS A 195 33.91 0.18 -16.05
CA LYS A 195 33.70 1.45 -15.34
C LYS A 195 32.95 2.43 -16.21
#